data_120959dac5b4d84d4a737ae402d4ed45
#
_entry.id   120959dac5b4d84d4a737ae402d4ed45
#
_cell.length_a   1.000
_cell.length_b   1.000
_cell.length_c   1.000
_cell.angle_alpha   90.00
_cell.angle_beta   90.00
_cell.angle_gamma   90.00
#
_symmetry.space_group_name_H-M   'P 1'
#
loop_
_entity.id
_entity.type
_entity.pdbx_description
1 polymer ?
#
loop_
_entity_poly.entity_id
_entity_poly.type
_entity_poly.pdbx_seq_one_letter_code
_entity_poly.pdbx_strand_id
1 'polypeptide(L)'
;LVDLPYMEQLTGKPQEELVQELQGVIFRIPASEPAKYVTADEYLSGNVRTKLLSAQAAAKEDPAYEINVEALKQVIPKDLSAAEISVRLGTTWIPQEDIQRFVMELLTPSSYAAGRIRVRYTPMNGDWFIENKSSDFGNVKADSTYGTKRASAYRIIEDTLNLRDTRIFDYVYDENGNKRAVF
;
A
#
# COMPACT_ATOMS: atom_id res chain seq x y z
N LEU A 1 25.40 15.83 2.64
CA LEU A 1 25.34 16.86 1.59
C LEU A 1 26.69 16.91 0.87
N VAL A 2 26.71 16.83 -0.48
CA VAL A 2 27.92 16.98 -1.29
C VAL A 2 28.09 18.47 -1.57
N ASP A 3 29.20 19.06 -1.08
CA ASP A 3 29.56 20.47 -1.26
C ASP A 3 30.82 20.55 -2.12
N LEU A 4 30.67 20.60 -3.45
CA LEU A 4 31.79 20.67 -4.37
C LEU A 4 32.65 21.92 -4.21
N PRO A 5 32.12 23.13 -4.00
CA PRO A 5 32.91 24.31 -3.73
C PRO A 5 33.83 24.18 -2.50
N TYR A 6 33.35 23.59 -1.42
CA TYR A 6 34.12 23.33 -0.24
C TYR A 6 35.23 22.29 -0.48
N MET A 7 34.89 21.21 -1.24
CA MET A 7 35.87 20.17 -1.63
C MET A 7 36.99 20.75 -2.51
N GLU A 8 36.65 21.64 -3.44
CA GLU A 8 37.61 22.39 -4.27
C GLU A 8 38.61 23.21 -3.39
N GLN A 9 38.09 23.92 -2.39
CA GLN A 9 38.95 24.67 -1.46
C GLN A 9 39.90 23.79 -0.67
N LEU A 10 39.46 22.60 -0.26
CA LEU A 10 40.27 21.67 0.53
C LEU A 10 41.31 20.94 -0.31
N THR A 11 40.97 20.57 -1.53
CA THR A 11 41.81 19.70 -2.37
C THR A 11 42.69 20.50 -3.34
N GLY A 12 42.30 21.74 -3.67
CA GLY A 12 42.93 22.55 -4.71
C GLY A 12 42.61 22.05 -6.15
N LYS A 13 41.69 21.07 -6.30
CA LYS A 13 41.28 20.53 -7.59
C LYS A 13 40.01 21.21 -8.07
N PRO A 14 39.86 21.47 -9.38
CA PRO A 14 38.62 22.04 -9.92
C PRO A 14 37.44 21.06 -9.76
N GLN A 15 36.23 21.58 -9.70
CA GLN A 15 35.02 20.79 -9.46
C GLN A 15 34.79 19.71 -10.54
N GLU A 16 35.12 19.98 -11.79
CA GLU A 16 35.02 19.02 -12.89
C GLU A 16 35.90 17.78 -12.65
N GLU A 17 37.14 17.98 -12.18
CA GLU A 17 38.06 16.88 -11.85
C GLU A 17 37.54 16.08 -10.65
N LEU A 18 37.02 16.75 -9.62
CA LEU A 18 36.42 16.10 -8.46
C LEU A 18 35.20 15.24 -8.85
N VAL A 19 34.35 15.73 -9.73
CA VAL A 19 33.18 14.97 -10.21
C VAL A 19 33.62 13.71 -10.99
N GLN A 20 34.68 13.80 -11.78
CA GLN A 20 35.23 12.66 -12.51
C GLN A 20 35.86 11.63 -11.56
N GLU A 21 36.66 12.06 -10.60
CA GLU A 21 37.28 11.16 -9.61
C GLU A 21 36.27 10.49 -8.68
N LEU A 22 35.14 11.16 -8.39
CA LEU A 22 34.08 10.66 -7.51
C LEU A 22 32.94 9.98 -8.30
N GLN A 23 33.19 9.66 -9.55
CA GLN A 23 32.20 8.96 -10.38
C GLN A 23 31.80 7.62 -9.75
N GLY A 24 30.50 7.38 -9.59
CA GLY A 24 29.95 6.22 -8.87
C GLY A 24 29.87 6.37 -7.34
N VAL A 25 30.54 7.35 -6.76
CA VAL A 25 30.44 7.72 -5.32
C VAL A 25 29.42 8.83 -5.12
N ILE A 26 29.39 9.77 -6.07
CA ILE A 26 28.37 10.83 -6.11
C ILE A 26 27.63 10.80 -7.42
N PHE A 27 26.35 11.21 -7.39
CA PHE A 27 25.47 11.26 -8.54
C PHE A 27 24.84 12.64 -8.69
N ARG A 28 24.80 13.15 -9.92
CA ARG A 28 24.08 14.38 -10.26
C ARG A 28 22.57 14.11 -10.30
N ILE A 29 21.80 14.94 -9.61
CA ILE A 29 20.33 14.85 -9.67
C ILE A 29 19.84 15.43 -11.01
N PRO A 30 19.07 14.66 -11.83
CA PRO A 30 18.47 15.20 -13.05
C PRO A 30 17.58 16.43 -12.78
N ALA A 31 17.56 17.37 -13.72
CA ALA A 31 16.75 18.58 -13.67
C ALA A 31 16.98 19.49 -12.44
N SER A 32 18.16 19.43 -11.82
CA SER A 32 18.51 20.34 -10.73
C SER A 32 19.27 21.55 -11.27
N GLU A 33 18.77 22.75 -10.96
CA GLU A 33 19.46 24.02 -11.24
C GLU A 33 19.55 24.87 -9.96
N PRO A 34 20.75 25.20 -9.49
CA PRO A 34 22.05 24.72 -9.95
C PRO A 34 22.24 23.19 -9.78
N ALA A 35 23.20 22.61 -10.51
CA ALA A 35 23.48 21.18 -10.45
C ALA A 35 23.74 20.70 -9.03
N LYS A 36 22.96 19.73 -8.55
CA LYS A 36 23.09 19.14 -7.22
C LYS A 36 23.65 17.73 -7.31
N TYR A 37 24.59 17.46 -6.42
CA TYR A 37 25.16 16.12 -6.27
C TYR A 37 24.79 15.53 -4.91
N VAL A 38 24.53 14.24 -4.90
CA VAL A 38 24.24 13.46 -3.70
C VAL A 38 25.11 12.21 -3.67
N THR A 39 25.30 11.63 -2.49
CA THR A 39 26.05 10.39 -2.35
C THR A 39 25.33 9.20 -2.97
N ALA A 40 26.07 8.14 -3.28
CA ALA A 40 25.51 6.90 -3.82
C ALA A 40 24.41 6.34 -2.89
N ASP A 41 24.63 6.33 -1.58
CA ASP A 41 23.67 5.82 -0.60
C ASP A 41 22.33 6.59 -0.64
N GLU A 42 22.39 7.89 -0.81
CA GLU A 42 21.19 8.73 -0.93
C GLU A 42 20.53 8.57 -2.30
N TYR A 43 21.33 8.51 -3.38
CA TYR A 43 20.78 8.41 -4.72
C TYR A 43 20.17 7.05 -5.02
N LEU A 44 20.82 5.97 -4.60
CA LEU A 44 20.45 4.58 -4.89
C LEU A 44 19.47 3.99 -3.86
N SER A 45 18.86 4.80 -3.02
CA SER A 45 17.87 4.41 -2.03
C SER A 45 16.50 5.09 -2.24
N GLY A 46 15.49 4.71 -1.48
CA GLY A 46 14.14 5.25 -1.58
C GLY A 46 13.42 4.80 -2.86
N ASN A 47 12.71 5.70 -3.55
CA ASN A 47 11.96 5.37 -4.77
C ASN A 47 12.89 5.28 -6.00
N VAL A 48 13.68 4.21 -6.07
CA VAL A 48 14.65 3.99 -7.15
C VAL A 48 13.99 3.84 -8.52
N ARG A 49 12.73 3.38 -8.60
CA ARG A 49 12.01 3.23 -9.87
C ARG A 49 11.69 4.59 -10.50
N THR A 50 11.19 5.53 -9.72
CA THR A 50 10.96 6.91 -10.19
C THR A 50 12.26 7.61 -10.55
N LYS A 51 13.33 7.41 -9.74
CA LYS A 51 14.66 7.93 -10.05
C LYS A 51 15.20 7.38 -11.36
N LEU A 52 15.00 6.09 -11.66
CA LEU A 52 15.41 5.49 -12.93
C LEU A 52 14.69 6.12 -14.12
N LEU A 53 13.37 6.33 -14.04
CA LEU A 53 12.61 6.99 -15.11
C LEU A 53 13.16 8.41 -15.38
N SER A 54 13.44 9.17 -14.33
CA SER A 54 14.02 10.51 -14.43
C SER A 54 15.44 10.47 -15.03
N ALA A 55 16.27 9.52 -14.60
CA ALA A 55 17.62 9.36 -15.14
C ALA A 55 17.61 8.94 -16.63
N GLN A 56 16.69 8.05 -17.03
CA GLN A 56 16.51 7.66 -18.42
C GLN A 56 16.03 8.80 -19.31
N ALA A 57 15.18 9.68 -18.79
CA ALA A 57 14.76 10.88 -19.52
C ALA A 57 15.95 11.83 -19.70
N ALA A 58 16.73 12.08 -18.65
CA ALA A 58 17.91 12.95 -18.70
C ALA A 58 19.02 12.38 -19.60
N ALA A 59 19.24 11.06 -19.60
CA ALA A 59 20.26 10.41 -20.43
C ALA A 59 19.99 10.51 -21.94
N LYS A 60 18.74 10.76 -22.35
CA LYS A 60 18.41 11.03 -23.76
C LYS A 60 18.92 12.39 -24.25
N GLU A 61 19.04 13.35 -23.35
CA GLU A 61 19.47 14.72 -23.62
C GLU A 61 20.97 14.90 -23.33
N ASP A 62 21.46 14.25 -22.24
CA ASP A 62 22.85 14.32 -21.80
C ASP A 62 23.37 12.92 -21.44
N PRO A 63 24.27 12.32 -22.24
CA PRO A 63 24.84 11.01 -22.01
C PRO A 63 25.58 10.85 -20.66
N ALA A 64 25.97 11.96 -20.02
CA ALA A 64 26.57 11.93 -18.68
C ALA A 64 25.69 11.27 -17.62
N TYR A 65 24.37 11.18 -17.86
CA TYR A 65 23.43 10.48 -16.97
C TYR A 65 23.33 8.97 -17.20
N GLU A 66 24.05 8.40 -18.17
CA GLU A 66 24.04 6.94 -18.37
C GLU A 66 24.54 6.19 -17.14
N ILE A 67 25.53 6.73 -16.43
CA ILE A 67 26.03 6.15 -15.18
C ILE A 67 24.96 6.07 -14.11
N ASN A 68 24.08 7.07 -14.06
CA ASN A 68 22.93 7.09 -13.13
C ASN A 68 21.97 5.95 -13.45
N VAL A 69 21.70 5.75 -14.76
CA VAL A 69 20.80 4.69 -15.24
C VAL A 69 21.36 3.30 -14.91
N GLU A 70 22.65 3.08 -15.17
CA GLU A 70 23.28 1.79 -14.89
C GLU A 70 23.30 1.47 -13.39
N ALA A 71 23.68 2.44 -12.56
CA ALA A 71 23.72 2.26 -11.11
C ALA A 71 22.31 1.99 -10.54
N LEU A 72 21.29 2.73 -10.99
CA LEU A 72 19.92 2.52 -10.55
C LEU A 72 19.35 1.15 -10.98
N LYS A 73 19.68 0.66 -12.19
CA LYS A 73 19.26 -0.68 -12.64
C LYS A 73 19.76 -1.80 -11.72
N GLN A 74 20.95 -1.64 -11.14
CA GLN A 74 21.53 -2.65 -10.24
C GLN A 74 20.82 -2.75 -8.89
N VAL A 75 20.19 -1.68 -8.44
CA VAL A 75 19.51 -1.61 -7.12
C VAL A 75 18.00 -1.72 -7.20
N ILE A 76 17.41 -1.83 -8.41
CA ILE A 76 15.97 -2.06 -8.55
C ILE A 76 15.61 -3.41 -7.97
N PRO A 77 14.66 -3.45 -6.99
CA PRO A 77 14.17 -4.73 -6.48
C PRO A 77 13.43 -5.49 -7.58
N LYS A 78 13.68 -6.80 -7.62
CA LYS A 78 12.95 -7.72 -8.50
C LYS A 78 11.45 -7.63 -8.19
N ASP A 79 10.62 -7.61 -9.24
CA ASP A 79 9.18 -7.72 -9.08
C ASP A 79 8.83 -9.10 -8.53
N LEU A 80 7.94 -9.11 -7.53
CA LEU A 80 7.42 -10.35 -6.98
C LEU A 80 6.43 -10.96 -7.98
N SER A 81 6.52 -12.27 -8.16
CA SER A 81 5.50 -13.02 -8.90
C SER A 81 4.21 -13.16 -8.07
N ALA A 82 3.09 -13.45 -8.72
CA ALA A 82 1.81 -13.65 -8.04
C ALA A 82 1.88 -14.73 -6.92
N ALA A 83 2.74 -15.72 -7.08
CA ALA A 83 2.94 -16.78 -6.07
C ALA A 83 3.73 -16.31 -4.83
N GLU A 84 4.54 -15.25 -4.97
CA GLU A 84 5.35 -14.68 -3.89
C GLU A 84 4.60 -13.59 -3.12
N ILE A 85 3.45 -13.11 -3.66
CA ILE A 85 2.63 -12.09 -3.01
C ILE A 85 1.63 -12.76 -2.08
N SER A 86 1.75 -12.51 -0.77
CA SER A 86 0.75 -12.93 0.21
C SER A 86 -0.34 -11.87 0.32
N VAL A 87 -1.55 -12.20 -0.12
CA VAL A 87 -2.71 -11.31 -0.01
C VAL A 87 -3.59 -11.78 1.16
N ARG A 88 -3.94 -10.84 2.05
CA ARG A 88 -4.90 -11.06 3.13
C ARG A 88 -6.02 -10.03 3.00
N LEU A 89 -7.24 -10.42 3.35
CA LEU A 89 -8.32 -9.45 3.53
C LEU A 89 -7.91 -8.45 4.62
N GLY A 90 -8.24 -7.17 4.40
CA GLY A 90 -7.87 -6.09 5.33
C GLY A 90 -6.54 -5.40 5.05
N THR A 91 -5.79 -5.83 4.04
CA THR A 91 -4.60 -5.08 3.61
C THR A 91 -4.99 -3.73 3.03
N THR A 92 -4.33 -2.66 3.50
CA THR A 92 -4.69 -1.27 3.17
C THR A 92 -4.37 -0.83 1.74
N TRP A 93 -3.61 -1.64 1.00
CA TRP A 93 -3.25 -1.37 -0.40
C TRP A 93 -4.29 -1.90 -1.40
N ILE A 94 -5.26 -2.73 -0.96
CA ILE A 94 -6.36 -3.18 -1.83
C ILE A 94 -7.38 -2.05 -1.94
N PRO A 95 -7.75 -1.65 -3.16
CA PRO A 95 -8.78 -0.63 -3.36
C PRO A 95 -10.12 -1.05 -2.74
N GLN A 96 -10.81 -0.09 -2.15
CA GLN A 96 -12.13 -0.30 -1.54
C GLN A 96 -13.14 -0.88 -2.54
N GLU A 97 -13.04 -0.49 -3.82
CA GLU A 97 -13.89 -0.95 -4.91
C GLU A 97 -13.73 -2.46 -5.19
N ASP A 98 -12.53 -3.00 -5.02
CA ASP A 98 -12.26 -4.42 -5.20
C ASP A 98 -12.87 -5.24 -4.06
N ILE A 99 -12.79 -4.76 -2.83
CA ILE A 99 -13.49 -5.38 -1.69
C ILE A 99 -15.01 -5.26 -1.85
N GLN A 100 -15.53 -4.13 -2.34
CA GLN A 100 -16.95 -3.98 -2.67
C GLN A 100 -17.39 -5.03 -3.69
N ARG A 101 -16.62 -5.21 -4.76
CA ARG A 101 -16.91 -6.21 -5.81
C ARG A 101 -16.88 -7.61 -5.25
N PHE A 102 -15.88 -7.95 -4.46
CA PHE A 102 -15.77 -9.25 -3.78
C PHE A 102 -17.01 -9.55 -2.93
N VAL A 103 -17.46 -8.61 -2.11
CA VAL A 103 -18.66 -8.77 -1.27
C VAL A 103 -19.90 -9.00 -2.13
N MET A 104 -20.07 -8.24 -3.22
CA MET A 104 -21.22 -8.38 -4.12
C MET A 104 -21.23 -9.72 -4.86
N GLU A 105 -20.09 -10.17 -5.35
CA GLU A 105 -19.96 -11.45 -6.06
C GLU A 105 -20.15 -12.64 -5.12
N LEU A 106 -19.55 -12.60 -3.93
CA LEU A 106 -19.62 -13.69 -2.96
C LEU A 106 -21.05 -13.86 -2.44
N LEU A 107 -21.68 -12.78 -1.97
CA LEU A 107 -22.95 -12.84 -1.27
C LEU A 107 -24.16 -12.67 -2.20
N THR A 108 -23.96 -12.16 -3.42
CA THR A 108 -25.03 -11.91 -4.41
C THR A 108 -26.30 -11.34 -3.78
N PRO A 109 -26.23 -10.14 -3.15
CA PRO A 109 -27.38 -9.55 -2.48
C PRO A 109 -28.53 -9.25 -3.46
N SER A 110 -29.76 -9.11 -2.94
CA SER A 110 -30.90 -8.70 -3.73
C SER A 110 -30.63 -7.35 -4.43
N SER A 111 -31.30 -7.07 -5.56
CA SER A 111 -31.11 -5.81 -6.30
C SER A 111 -31.34 -4.57 -5.41
N TYR A 112 -32.27 -4.65 -4.46
CA TYR A 112 -32.53 -3.60 -3.49
C TYR A 112 -31.34 -3.40 -2.53
N ALA A 113 -30.80 -4.49 -1.98
CA ALA A 113 -29.68 -4.46 -1.05
C ALA A 113 -28.38 -4.08 -1.74
N ALA A 114 -28.12 -4.59 -2.96
CA ALA A 114 -26.93 -4.28 -3.76
C ALA A 114 -26.80 -2.77 -4.03
N GLY A 115 -27.93 -2.09 -4.26
CA GLY A 115 -27.95 -0.64 -4.44
C GLY A 115 -27.58 0.17 -3.18
N ARG A 116 -27.63 -0.44 -1.99
CA ARG A 116 -27.48 0.22 -0.69
C ARG A 116 -26.22 -0.17 0.08
N ILE A 117 -25.81 -1.42 -0.02
CA ILE A 117 -24.61 -1.92 0.68
C ILE A 117 -23.38 -1.24 0.11
N ARG A 118 -22.57 -0.67 0.99
CA ARG A 118 -21.30 -0.03 0.63
C ARG A 118 -20.20 -0.49 1.57
N VAL A 119 -19.07 -0.89 0.98
CA VAL A 119 -17.83 -1.10 1.72
C VAL A 119 -17.10 0.23 1.80
N ARG A 120 -16.68 0.61 2.99
CA ARG A 120 -15.93 1.84 3.24
C ARG A 120 -14.67 1.55 4.03
N TYR A 121 -13.61 2.24 3.66
CA TYR A 121 -12.35 2.28 4.40
C TYR A 121 -12.12 3.69 4.93
N THR A 122 -11.76 3.81 6.20
CA THR A 122 -11.45 5.09 6.84
C THR A 122 -9.95 5.17 7.12
N PRO A 123 -9.18 5.96 6.35
CA PRO A 123 -7.71 6.02 6.49
C PRO A 123 -7.23 6.54 7.85
N MET A 124 -8.05 7.34 8.55
CA MET A 124 -7.68 7.94 9.84
C MET A 124 -7.43 6.91 10.94
N ASN A 125 -8.25 5.87 11.00
CA ASN A 125 -8.16 4.81 12.02
C ASN A 125 -7.88 3.43 11.43
N GLY A 126 -7.83 3.31 10.10
CA GLY A 126 -7.59 2.05 9.40
C GLY A 126 -8.78 1.08 9.42
N ASP A 127 -9.98 1.55 9.78
CA ASP A 127 -11.15 0.69 9.92
C ASP A 127 -11.93 0.53 8.60
N TRP A 128 -12.41 -0.70 8.39
CA TRP A 128 -13.33 -1.06 7.33
C TRP A 128 -14.75 -1.19 7.87
N PHE A 129 -15.72 -0.75 7.08
CA PHE A 129 -17.14 -0.84 7.41
C PHE A 129 -17.93 -1.35 6.22
N ILE A 130 -18.95 -2.19 6.49
CA ILE A 130 -19.97 -2.59 5.52
C ILE A 130 -21.28 -1.92 5.92
N GLU A 131 -21.58 -0.81 5.24
CA GLU A 131 -22.80 -0.03 5.52
C GLU A 131 -24.04 -0.74 4.97
N ASN A 132 -25.19 -0.52 5.63
CA ASN A 132 -26.51 -1.03 5.21
C ASN A 132 -26.61 -2.56 5.05
N LYS A 133 -25.72 -3.31 5.70
CA LYS A 133 -25.71 -4.79 5.63
C LYS A 133 -27.05 -5.42 6.07
N SER A 134 -27.81 -4.77 6.94
CA SER A 134 -29.14 -5.22 7.35
C SER A 134 -30.21 -5.11 6.26
N SER A 135 -29.94 -4.40 5.15
CA SER A 135 -30.88 -4.31 4.02
C SER A 135 -31.01 -5.60 3.22
N ASP A 136 -30.08 -6.55 3.37
CA ASP A 136 -30.06 -7.84 2.70
C ASP A 136 -30.59 -8.97 3.60
N PHE A 137 -31.71 -8.70 4.23
CA PHE A 137 -32.37 -9.65 5.11
C PHE A 137 -32.82 -10.91 4.36
N GLY A 138 -32.54 -12.09 4.96
CA GLY A 138 -32.95 -13.39 4.42
C GLY A 138 -32.06 -13.92 3.28
N ASN A 139 -30.91 -13.32 3.05
CA ASN A 139 -29.94 -13.85 2.10
C ASN A 139 -29.29 -15.13 2.63
N VAL A 140 -29.62 -16.27 2.01
CA VAL A 140 -29.13 -17.59 2.40
C VAL A 140 -27.59 -17.67 2.36
N LYS A 141 -26.93 -17.01 1.40
CA LYS A 141 -25.48 -16.97 1.33
C LYS A 141 -24.89 -16.22 2.54
N ALA A 142 -25.52 -15.11 2.93
CA ALA A 142 -25.04 -14.31 4.06
C ALA A 142 -25.32 -14.96 5.43
N ASP A 143 -26.45 -15.68 5.57
CA ASP A 143 -26.91 -16.15 6.88
C ASP A 143 -26.71 -17.66 7.12
N SER A 144 -26.31 -18.42 6.05
CA SER A 144 -26.18 -19.89 6.15
C SER A 144 -24.96 -20.43 5.43
N THR A 145 -24.67 -19.98 4.17
CA THR A 145 -23.54 -20.55 3.38
C THR A 145 -22.20 -20.03 3.89
N TYR A 146 -22.04 -18.74 4.02
CA TYR A 146 -20.81 -18.06 4.44
C TYR A 146 -20.93 -17.41 5.82
N GLY A 147 -22.08 -17.55 6.45
CA GLY A 147 -22.38 -17.06 7.77
C GLY A 147 -23.18 -18.06 8.59
N THR A 148 -23.69 -17.59 9.70
CA THR A 148 -24.57 -18.32 10.61
C THR A 148 -25.71 -17.40 11.06
N LYS A 149 -26.76 -18.00 11.65
CA LYS A 149 -27.86 -17.21 12.27
C LYS A 149 -27.39 -16.25 13.37
N ARG A 150 -26.21 -16.48 13.96
CA ARG A 150 -25.61 -15.64 15.03
C ARG A 150 -24.60 -14.62 14.54
N ALA A 151 -23.98 -14.88 13.38
CA ALA A 151 -23.05 -13.97 12.74
C ALA A 151 -23.22 -14.09 11.21
N SER A 152 -23.76 -13.05 10.59
CA SER A 152 -23.89 -13.01 9.13
C SER A 152 -22.52 -12.91 8.46
N ALA A 153 -22.40 -13.35 7.22
CA ALA A 153 -21.17 -13.26 6.44
C ALA A 153 -20.67 -11.80 6.33
N TYR A 154 -21.57 -10.82 6.26
CA TYR A 154 -21.20 -9.40 6.27
C TYR A 154 -20.40 -9.00 7.51
N ARG A 155 -20.82 -9.50 8.69
CA ARG A 155 -20.11 -9.25 9.94
C ARG A 155 -18.76 -9.98 9.96
N ILE A 156 -18.72 -11.24 9.51
CA ILE A 156 -17.49 -12.03 9.46
C ILE A 156 -16.47 -11.34 8.53
N ILE A 157 -16.91 -10.89 7.35
CA ILE A 157 -16.05 -10.17 6.40
C ILE A 157 -15.55 -8.86 7.02
N GLU A 158 -16.43 -8.07 7.64
CA GLU A 158 -16.06 -6.81 8.29
C GLU A 158 -15.05 -7.02 9.41
N ASP A 159 -15.26 -8.03 10.27
CA ASP A 159 -14.32 -8.38 11.34
C ASP A 159 -12.96 -8.85 10.74
N THR A 160 -12.99 -9.66 9.67
CA THR A 160 -11.78 -10.14 8.98
C THR A 160 -11.00 -8.99 8.34
N LEU A 161 -11.68 -8.05 7.68
CA LEU A 161 -11.08 -6.85 7.11
C LEU A 161 -10.38 -6.00 8.18
N ASN A 162 -10.93 -5.97 9.39
CA ASN A 162 -10.39 -5.26 10.54
C ASN A 162 -9.41 -6.10 11.37
N LEU A 163 -9.01 -7.29 10.89
CA LEU A 163 -8.12 -8.23 11.59
C LEU A 163 -8.63 -8.60 12.99
N ARG A 164 -9.97 -8.71 13.14
CA ARG A 164 -10.65 -9.05 14.39
C ARG A 164 -11.25 -10.44 14.29
N ASP A 165 -11.20 -11.20 15.37
CA ASP A 165 -11.95 -12.45 15.47
C ASP A 165 -13.44 -12.17 15.69
N THR A 166 -14.29 -12.83 14.90
CA THR A 166 -15.73 -12.69 15.07
C THR A 166 -16.17 -13.36 16.35
N ARG A 167 -16.60 -12.54 17.33
CA ARG A 167 -17.07 -13.04 18.61
C ARG A 167 -18.57 -13.36 18.53
N ILE A 168 -18.93 -14.58 18.90
CA ILE A 168 -20.31 -15.06 18.96
C ILE A 168 -20.74 -15.14 20.42
N PHE A 169 -21.88 -14.52 20.73
CA PHE A 169 -22.45 -14.52 22.07
C PHE A 169 -23.80 -15.23 22.06
N ASP A 170 -24.03 -16.10 23.04
CA ASP A 170 -25.35 -16.54 23.43
C ASP A 170 -25.88 -15.64 24.56
N TYR A 171 -27.18 -15.49 24.62
CA TYR A 171 -27.82 -14.68 25.65
C TYR A 171 -28.57 -15.59 26.59
N VAL A 172 -28.26 -15.51 27.87
CA VAL A 172 -28.97 -16.18 28.95
C VAL A 172 -29.70 -15.11 29.77
N TYR A 173 -30.91 -15.41 30.16
CA TYR A 173 -31.67 -14.54 31.08
C TYR A 173 -31.43 -15.01 32.51
N ASP A 174 -31.07 -14.10 33.39
CA ASP A 174 -30.96 -14.37 34.81
C ASP A 174 -32.36 -14.52 35.48
N GLU A 175 -32.37 -14.91 36.75
CA GLU A 175 -33.62 -15.07 37.54
C GLU A 175 -34.46 -13.79 37.63
N ASN A 176 -33.86 -12.63 37.39
CA ASN A 176 -34.50 -11.32 37.41
C ASN A 176 -34.94 -10.86 36.01
N GLY A 177 -34.76 -11.70 34.97
CA GLY A 177 -35.11 -11.39 33.60
C GLY A 177 -34.09 -10.48 32.86
N ASN A 178 -32.91 -10.23 33.44
CA ASN A 178 -31.89 -9.43 32.78
C ASN A 178 -31.12 -10.28 31.76
N LYS A 179 -30.92 -9.70 30.58
CA LYS A 179 -30.18 -10.35 29.47
C LYS A 179 -28.67 -10.27 29.69
N ARG A 180 -28.00 -11.41 29.83
CA ARG A 180 -26.56 -11.51 29.99
C ARG A 180 -25.95 -12.23 28.78
N ALA A 181 -24.92 -11.63 28.19
CA ALA A 181 -24.14 -12.27 27.12
C ALA A 181 -23.18 -13.30 27.71
N VAL A 182 -23.19 -14.50 27.16
CA VAL A 182 -22.29 -15.60 27.52
C VAL A 182 -21.50 -16.02 26.29
N PHE A 183 -20.19 -16.20 26.43
CA PHE A 183 -19.29 -16.69 25.39
C PHE A 183 -19.51 -18.18 25.16
#